data_a2267173836e12ce9280372c5ad6a817
#
_entry.id   a2267173836e12ce9280372c5ad6a817
#
_cell.length_a   1.000
_cell.length_b   1.000
_cell.length_c   1.000
_cell.angle_alpha   90.00
_cell.angle_beta   90.00
_cell.angle_gamma   90.00
#
_symmetry.space_group_name_H-M   'P 1'
#
loop_
_entity.id
_entity.type
_entity.pdbx_description
1 polymer ?
#
loop_
_entity_poly.entity_id
_entity_poly.type
_entity_poly.pdbx_seq_one_letter_code
_entity_poly.pdbx_strand_id
1 'polypeptide(L)'
;MKLVVSERAAAYIAERGGAAWVWLDPHRGLVGSHVWLEAHAEPPRASRRTSFTRSSRRPHRFETMAAEGITLHYDFGRLDPPAELHFDRKGWRRGTHRLEAYWNGSIFAGDDIPAPGA
;
A
#
# COMPACT_ATOMS: atom_id res chain seq x y z
N MET A 1 13.72 -2.08 6.06
CA MET A 1 12.99 -1.92 4.79
C MET A 1 13.46 -0.65 4.11
N LYS A 2 13.84 -0.77 2.86
CA LYS A 2 14.30 0.34 2.07
C LYS A 2 13.15 0.84 1.18
N LEU A 3 12.98 2.15 1.08
CA LEU A 3 11.99 2.72 0.16
C LEU A 3 12.67 3.11 -1.14
N VAL A 4 12.06 2.73 -2.24
CA VAL A 4 12.49 3.11 -3.58
C VAL A 4 11.31 3.82 -4.22
N VAL A 5 11.44 5.12 -4.43
CA VAL A 5 10.31 5.96 -4.84
C VAL A 5 10.66 6.60 -6.17
N SER A 6 9.82 6.38 -7.18
CA SER A 6 10.03 7.03 -8.47
C SER A 6 9.82 8.54 -8.34
N GLU A 7 10.40 9.31 -9.26
CA GLU A 7 10.25 10.75 -9.22
C GLU A 7 8.79 11.18 -9.28
N ARG A 8 8.01 10.54 -10.13
CA ARG A 8 6.60 10.89 -10.26
C ARG A 8 5.80 10.49 -9.03
N ALA A 9 6.18 9.40 -8.36
CA ALA A 9 5.53 9.02 -7.12
C ALA A 9 5.88 10.01 -6.01
N ALA A 10 7.13 10.41 -5.94
CA ALA A 10 7.56 11.39 -4.95
C ALA A 10 6.81 12.72 -5.11
N ALA A 11 6.67 13.18 -6.36
CA ALA A 11 5.93 14.41 -6.63
C ALA A 11 4.46 14.27 -6.24
N TYR A 12 3.86 13.13 -6.57
CA TYR A 12 2.47 12.87 -6.24
C TYR A 12 2.23 12.89 -4.73
N ILE A 13 3.12 12.25 -3.99
CA ILE A 13 3.01 12.22 -2.53
C ILE A 13 3.22 13.61 -1.95
N ALA A 14 4.22 14.33 -2.45
CA ALA A 14 4.52 15.68 -1.96
C ALA A 14 3.34 16.62 -2.15
N GLU A 15 2.66 16.54 -3.29
CA GLU A 15 1.50 17.36 -3.57
C GLU A 15 0.36 17.11 -2.58
N ARG A 16 0.34 15.94 -1.97
CA ARG A 16 -0.72 15.55 -1.06
C ARG A 16 -0.34 15.59 0.40
N GLY A 17 0.78 16.22 0.71
CA GLY A 17 1.16 16.42 2.10
C GLY A 17 2.39 15.67 2.57
N GLY A 18 2.96 14.83 1.70
CA GLY A 18 4.24 14.19 2.02
C GLY A 18 4.15 12.88 2.77
N ALA A 19 2.97 12.31 2.90
CA ALA A 19 2.80 11.04 3.60
C ALA A 19 2.14 10.00 2.70
N ALA A 20 2.43 8.74 2.97
CA ALA A 20 1.83 7.63 2.26
C ALA A 20 1.40 6.56 3.26
N TRP A 21 0.36 5.84 2.92
CA TRP A 21 -0.18 4.75 3.72
C TRP A 21 -0.19 3.50 2.88
N VAL A 22 0.32 2.39 3.44
CA VAL A 22 0.40 1.11 2.74
C VAL A 22 -0.08 0.02 3.68
N TRP A 23 -0.91 -0.84 3.17
CA TRP A 23 -1.38 -1.98 3.96
C TRP A 23 -1.69 -3.15 3.04
N LEU A 24 -1.82 -4.32 3.64
CA LEU A 24 -2.19 -5.54 2.93
C LEU A 24 -3.69 -5.72 3.01
N ASP A 25 -4.29 -5.96 1.87
CA ASP A 25 -5.73 -6.21 1.79
C ASP A 25 -5.94 -7.61 1.23
N PRO A 26 -6.44 -8.54 2.03
CA PRO A 26 -6.73 -9.88 1.51
C PRO A 26 -7.83 -9.79 0.48
N HIS A 27 -7.48 -10.05 -0.75
CA HIS A 27 -8.43 -10.00 -1.84
C HIS A 27 -9.14 -11.34 -1.97
N ARG A 28 -10.45 -11.29 -2.01
CA ARG A 28 -11.24 -12.49 -2.21
C ARG A 28 -11.57 -12.62 -3.67
N GLY A 29 -10.64 -13.17 -4.40
CA GLY A 29 -10.89 -13.45 -5.77
C GLY A 29 -11.62 -14.76 -5.94
N LEU A 30 -12.05 -15.01 -7.15
CA LEU A 30 -12.66 -16.28 -7.49
C LEU A 30 -11.66 -17.42 -7.46
N VAL A 31 -10.40 -17.10 -7.59
CA VAL A 31 -9.33 -18.08 -7.67
C VAL A 31 -8.40 -17.89 -6.49
N GLY A 32 -8.61 -18.67 -5.46
CA GLY A 32 -7.76 -18.64 -4.29
C GLY A 32 -7.78 -17.31 -3.57
N SER A 33 -6.94 -17.18 -2.58
CA SER A 33 -6.79 -15.94 -1.84
C SER A 33 -5.53 -15.23 -2.29
N HIS A 34 -5.69 -14.00 -2.69
CA HIS A 34 -4.57 -13.14 -3.02
C HIS A 34 -4.48 -12.03 -1.99
N VAL A 35 -3.27 -11.56 -1.77
CA VAL A 35 -3.05 -10.42 -0.91
C VAL A 35 -2.62 -9.28 -1.79
N TRP A 36 -3.34 -8.18 -1.70
CA TRP A 36 -3.03 -6.98 -2.45
C TRP A 36 -2.34 -5.97 -1.57
N LEU A 37 -1.37 -5.29 -2.15
CA LEU A 37 -0.70 -4.22 -1.47
C LEU A 37 -1.39 -2.92 -1.86
N GLU A 38 -2.08 -2.32 -0.89
CA GLU A 38 -2.77 -1.06 -1.10
C GLU A 38 -1.86 0.08 -0.73
N ALA A 39 -1.84 1.11 -1.55
CA ALA A 39 -1.03 2.28 -1.30
C ALA A 39 -1.82 3.53 -1.61
N HIS A 40 -1.78 4.50 -0.71
CA HIS A 40 -2.51 5.75 -0.87
C HIS A 40 -1.71 6.89 -0.29
N ALA A 41 -1.94 8.08 -0.80
CA ALA A 41 -1.36 9.29 -0.25
C ALA A 41 -2.29 9.94 0.78
N GLU A 42 -3.31 9.21 1.21
CA GLU A 42 -4.26 9.62 2.21
C GLU A 42 -4.52 8.48 3.16
N PRO A 43 -4.86 8.75 4.42
CA PRO A 43 -5.16 7.67 5.35
C PRO A 43 -6.40 6.89 4.92
N PRO A 44 -6.48 5.63 5.30
CA PRO A 44 -7.68 4.85 4.98
C PRO A 44 -8.87 5.48 5.69
N ARG A 45 -9.98 5.54 4.96
CA ARG A 45 -11.18 6.10 5.54
C ARG A 45 -11.86 5.07 6.45
N ALA A 46 -12.31 5.53 7.59
CA ALA A 46 -13.23 4.74 8.40
C ALA A 46 -14.54 4.72 7.64
N SER A 47 -14.67 3.81 6.73
CA SER A 47 -15.72 3.86 5.74
C SER A 47 -16.99 3.21 6.22
N ARG A 48 -18.09 3.85 5.91
CA ARG A 48 -19.40 3.22 6.08
C ARG A 48 -19.53 1.96 5.22
N ARG A 49 -18.71 1.81 4.22
CA ARG A 49 -18.76 0.63 3.37
C ARG A 49 -18.15 -0.58 3.99
N THR A 50 -17.50 -0.41 5.10
CA THR A 50 -16.88 -1.53 5.78
C THR A 50 -17.90 -2.56 6.24
N SER A 51 -19.15 -2.17 6.30
CA SER A 51 -20.19 -3.12 6.68
C SER A 51 -20.27 -4.30 5.73
N PHE A 52 -19.80 -4.14 4.51
CA PHE A 52 -19.83 -5.21 3.53
C PHE A 52 -18.59 -6.06 3.51
N THR A 53 -17.56 -5.66 4.20
CA THR A 53 -16.30 -6.39 4.21
C THR A 53 -15.94 -6.72 5.62
N ARG A 54 -16.12 -7.97 5.96
CA ARG A 54 -15.86 -8.41 7.32
C ARG A 54 -14.40 -8.27 7.71
N SER A 55 -13.53 -8.46 6.75
CA SER A 55 -12.11 -8.35 6.99
C SER A 55 -11.69 -6.95 7.41
N SER A 56 -12.47 -5.94 7.06
CA SER A 56 -12.11 -4.57 7.36
C SER A 56 -12.58 -4.08 8.73
N ARG A 57 -13.16 -4.97 9.52
CA ARG A 57 -13.59 -4.58 10.85
C ARG A 57 -12.45 -4.29 11.80
N ARG A 58 -11.32 -4.93 11.56
CA ARG A 58 -10.16 -4.71 12.40
C ARG A 58 -9.49 -3.41 11.98
N PRO A 59 -9.34 -2.45 12.89
CA PRO A 59 -8.64 -1.22 12.55
C PRO A 59 -7.19 -1.49 12.23
N HIS A 60 -6.64 -0.71 11.34
CA HIS A 60 -5.23 -0.79 11.01
C HIS A 60 -4.38 -0.27 12.17
N ARG A 61 -3.24 -0.89 12.33
CA ARG A 61 -2.22 -0.43 13.27
C ARG A 61 -0.99 -0.09 12.47
N PHE A 62 -0.86 1.17 12.16
CA PHE A 62 0.23 1.63 11.33
C PHE A 62 1.49 1.87 12.13
N GLU A 63 2.59 1.35 11.60
CA GLU A 63 3.90 1.77 12.03
C GLU A 63 4.35 2.89 11.11
N THR A 64 5.26 3.72 11.58
CA THR A 64 5.66 4.91 10.84
C THR A 64 7.16 4.93 10.67
N MET A 65 7.60 5.28 9.47
CA MET A 65 9.01 5.52 9.20
C MET A 65 9.14 6.70 8.27
N ALA A 66 10.29 7.35 8.29
CA ALA A 66 10.59 8.44 7.38
C ALA A 66 11.80 8.06 6.53
N ALA A 67 11.66 8.20 5.22
CA ALA A 67 12.73 7.93 4.28
C ALA A 67 12.39 8.58 2.95
N GLU A 68 13.40 8.95 2.19
CA GLU A 68 13.23 9.51 0.85
C GLU A 68 12.28 10.70 0.82
N GLY A 69 12.29 11.49 1.90
CA GLY A 69 11.46 12.69 1.97
C GLY A 69 9.99 12.42 2.24
N ILE A 70 9.62 11.20 2.53
CA ILE A 70 8.23 10.84 2.83
C ILE A 70 8.10 10.26 4.23
N THR A 71 6.91 10.44 4.79
CA THR A 71 6.51 9.74 6.00
C THR A 71 5.65 8.57 5.56
N LEU A 72 6.10 7.36 5.84
CA LEU A 72 5.37 6.16 5.47
C LEU A 72 4.68 5.57 6.69
N HIS A 73 3.39 5.33 6.55
CA HIS A 73 2.60 4.60 7.53
C HIS A 73 2.27 3.25 6.91
N TYR A 74 2.66 2.17 7.57
CA TYR A 74 2.47 0.85 6.99
C TYR A 74 1.93 -0.13 7.99
N ASP A 75 1.16 -1.08 7.48
CA ASP A 75 0.57 -2.14 8.29
C ASP A 75 0.61 -3.42 7.46
N PHE A 76 1.60 -4.25 7.72
CA PHE A 76 1.74 -5.52 7.01
C PHE A 76 1.25 -6.69 7.85
N GLY A 77 0.46 -6.40 8.88
CA GLY A 77 -0.07 -7.46 9.72
C GLY A 77 1.04 -8.24 10.39
N ARG A 78 1.01 -9.54 10.19
CA ARG A 78 2.02 -10.43 10.78
C ARG A 78 3.22 -10.66 9.88
N LEU A 79 3.20 -10.13 8.69
CA LEU A 79 4.32 -10.33 7.77
C LEU A 79 5.44 -9.39 8.13
N ASP A 80 6.66 -9.88 7.98
CA ASP A 80 7.82 -9.02 8.10
C ASP A 80 7.84 -8.06 6.91
N PRO A 81 8.30 -6.82 7.12
CA PRO A 81 8.41 -5.90 6.01
C PRO A 81 9.32 -6.45 4.91
N PRO A 82 9.08 -6.09 3.65
CA PRO A 82 9.97 -6.50 2.58
C PRO A 82 11.32 -5.84 2.72
N ALA A 83 12.34 -6.39 2.06
CA ALA A 83 13.64 -5.75 2.03
C ALA A 83 13.53 -4.39 1.35
N GLU A 84 12.73 -4.30 0.31
CA GLU A 84 12.49 -3.05 -0.42
C GLU A 84 11.02 -2.89 -0.69
N LEU A 85 10.54 -1.66 -0.57
CA LEU A 85 9.18 -1.30 -0.94
C LEU A 85 9.28 -0.22 -2.00
N HIS A 86 8.79 -0.53 -3.18
CA HIS A 86 8.87 0.36 -4.33
C HIS A 86 7.56 1.08 -4.52
N PHE A 87 7.63 2.35 -4.84
CA PHE A 87 6.44 3.16 -5.12
C PHE A 87 6.51 3.74 -6.51
N ASP A 88 5.39 3.75 -7.19
CA ASP A 88 5.24 4.43 -8.45
C ASP A 88 3.85 5.07 -8.51
N ARG A 89 3.69 6.00 -9.43
CA ARG A 89 2.40 6.62 -9.69
C ARG A 89 1.86 6.06 -11.00
N LYS A 90 0.64 5.58 -10.97
CA LYS A 90 -0.03 5.09 -12.15
C LYS A 90 -1.10 6.09 -12.59
N GLY A 91 -1.60 5.87 -13.79
CA GLY A 91 -2.58 6.76 -14.38
C GLY A 91 -1.90 7.88 -15.17
N TRP A 92 -2.34 8.08 -16.39
CA TRP A 92 -1.74 9.08 -17.27
C TRP A 92 -2.52 10.39 -17.28
N ARG A 93 -3.80 10.34 -16.94
CA ARG A 93 -4.60 11.55 -16.82
C ARG A 93 -4.58 12.04 -15.41
N ARG A 94 -4.65 13.34 -15.24
CA ARG A 94 -4.57 13.95 -13.93
C ARG A 94 -5.55 13.36 -12.93
N GLY A 95 -6.79 13.17 -13.33
CA GLY A 95 -7.81 12.64 -12.43
C GLY A 95 -7.70 11.15 -12.14
N THR A 96 -6.79 10.46 -12.81
CA THR A 96 -6.63 9.02 -12.63
C THR A 96 -5.33 8.66 -11.96
N HIS A 97 -4.55 9.63 -11.51
CA HIS A 97 -3.30 9.35 -10.83
C HIS A 97 -3.57 8.61 -9.53
N ARG A 98 -2.80 7.58 -9.29
CA ARG A 98 -2.88 6.82 -8.05
C ARG A 98 -1.52 6.29 -7.68
N LEU A 99 -1.32 6.08 -6.41
CA LEU A 99 -0.08 5.52 -5.90
C LEU A 99 -0.16 4.01 -5.93
N GLU A 100 0.93 3.38 -6.32
CA GLU A 100 1.05 1.93 -6.24
C GLU A 100 2.34 1.56 -5.54
N ALA A 101 2.29 0.47 -4.81
CA ALA A 101 3.45 -0.05 -4.11
C ALA A 101 3.72 -1.48 -4.59
N TYR A 102 5.00 -1.82 -4.60
CA TYR A 102 5.44 -3.13 -5.08
C TYR A 102 6.36 -3.75 -4.05
N TRP A 103 6.06 -4.97 -3.69
CA TRP A 103 6.79 -5.72 -2.68
C TRP A 103 8.08 -6.26 -3.29
N ASN A 104 9.22 -5.85 -2.74
CA ASN A 104 10.53 -6.24 -3.26
C ASN A 104 10.73 -5.97 -4.75
N GLY A 105 10.07 -4.93 -5.27
CA GLY A 105 10.22 -4.57 -6.65
C GLY A 105 9.51 -5.48 -7.64
N SER A 106 8.54 -6.24 -7.17
CA SER A 106 7.72 -7.08 -8.02
C SER A 106 7.07 -6.27 -9.14
N ILE A 107 6.91 -6.88 -10.31
CA ILE A 107 6.34 -6.19 -11.46
C ILE A 107 4.87 -5.85 -11.23
N PHE A 108 4.16 -6.74 -10.55
CA PHE A 108 2.75 -6.53 -10.26
C PHE A 108 2.55 -6.44 -8.76
N ALA A 109 1.74 -5.47 -8.36
CA ALA A 109 1.38 -5.35 -6.95
C ALA A 109 0.77 -6.67 -6.47
N GLY A 110 1.22 -7.11 -5.32
CA GLY A 110 0.75 -8.35 -4.75
C GLY A 110 1.55 -9.58 -5.11
N ASP A 111 2.45 -9.47 -6.12
CA ASP A 111 3.33 -10.58 -6.46
C ASP A 111 4.34 -10.79 -5.33
N ASP A 112 4.74 -12.02 -5.16
CA ASP A 112 5.77 -12.41 -4.19
C ASP A 112 5.43 -12.13 -2.74
N ILE A 113 4.20 -11.70 -2.47
CA ILE A 113 3.76 -11.50 -1.09
C ILE A 113 3.29 -12.85 -0.54
N PRO A 114 3.86 -13.30 0.58
CA PRO A 114 3.46 -14.57 1.17
C PRO A 114 1.98 -14.53 1.55
N ALA A 115 1.28 -15.63 1.35
CA ALA A 115 -0.10 -15.71 1.76
C ALA A 115 -0.20 -15.63 3.28
N PRO A 116 -1.14 -14.84 3.82
CA PRO A 116 -1.31 -14.77 5.26
C PRO A 116 -1.69 -16.12 5.83
N GLY A 117 -1.06 -16.49 6.92
CA GLY A 117 -1.35 -17.73 7.59
C GLY A 117 -0.72 -18.97 6.97
N ALA A 118 0.10 -18.80 5.98
CA ALA A 118 0.82 -19.92 5.36
C ALA A 118 2.00 -20.34 6.21
#